data_213921cd1e8f388661879a4a3c9a84f0
#
_entry.id   213921cd1e8f388661879a4a3c9a84f0
#
_cell.length_a   1.000
_cell.length_b   1.000
_cell.length_c   1.000
_cell.angle_alpha   90.00
_cell.angle_beta   90.00
_cell.angle_gamma   90.00
#
_symmetry.space_group_name_H-M   'P 1'
#
loop_
_entity.id
_entity.type
_entity.pdbx_description
1 polymer ?
#
loop_
_entity_poly.entity_id
_entity_poly.type
_entity_poly.pdbx_seq_one_letter_code
_entity_poly.pdbx_strand_id
1 'polypeptide(L)'
;PISKSRYGLAYGDYPFHALKTAEKYFPAEVKLNINDYHRKPSYTAQVKRLQERGCKIDVMGIQMHLFNVKHCQAIAEGAKIQTPSQVREYIGWASEANVPLHLSEITITAPSADERGLMIQGIITQQLYRLWFSQEKMMGITWWNTVDGCGKKGETAVSGIFFRDMKENIAAWHRMQMY
;
A
#
# COMPACT_ATOMS: atom_id res chain seq x y z
N PRO A 1 10.75 -7.79 7.61
CA PRO A 1 11.95 -8.48 7.11
C PRO A 1 12.99 -7.47 6.63
N ILE A 2 14.24 -7.67 7.00
CA ILE A 2 15.34 -6.80 6.54
C ILE A 2 15.67 -7.20 5.12
N SER A 3 15.58 -6.25 4.18
CA SER A 3 15.93 -6.50 2.79
C SER A 3 17.44 -6.73 2.63
N LYS A 4 17.83 -7.46 1.58
CA LYS A 4 19.24 -7.59 1.17
C LYS A 4 19.76 -6.31 0.48
N SER A 5 19.21 -5.15 0.83
CA SER A 5 19.66 -3.85 0.35
C SER A 5 21.02 -3.48 0.97
N ARG A 6 21.67 -2.46 0.40
CA ARG A 6 22.92 -1.91 0.95
C ARG A 6 22.77 -1.55 2.44
N TYR A 7 21.62 -1.00 2.85
CA TYR A 7 21.34 -0.64 4.23
C TYR A 7 21.25 -1.88 5.14
N GLY A 8 20.59 -2.95 4.68
CA GLY A 8 20.51 -4.20 5.43
C GLY A 8 21.85 -4.92 5.57
N LEU A 9 22.76 -4.76 4.59
CA LEU A 9 24.11 -5.34 4.64
C LEU A 9 25.08 -4.49 5.48
N ALA A 10 24.94 -3.16 5.44
CA ALA A 10 25.82 -2.26 6.19
C ALA A 10 25.51 -2.22 7.69
N TYR A 11 24.24 -2.32 8.05
CA TYR A 11 23.75 -2.29 9.42
C TYR A 11 22.74 -3.40 9.59
N GLY A 12 23.12 -4.53 10.15
CA GLY A 12 22.24 -5.71 10.34
C GLY A 12 20.89 -5.42 11.02
N ASP A 13 20.74 -4.22 11.59
CA ASP A 13 19.55 -3.73 12.29
C ASP A 13 19.18 -2.30 11.88
N TYR A 14 19.28 -2.00 10.58
CA TYR A 14 19.06 -0.64 10.07
C TYR A 14 17.66 -0.06 10.42
N PRO A 15 16.57 -0.83 10.52
CA PRO A 15 15.28 -0.24 10.88
C PRO A 15 15.29 0.38 12.27
N PHE A 16 15.96 -0.25 13.23
CA PHE A 16 16.15 0.31 14.58
C PHE A 16 16.95 1.62 14.51
N HIS A 17 18.09 1.60 13.86
CA HIS A 17 18.95 2.79 13.73
C HIS A 17 18.25 3.93 12.98
N ALA A 18 17.49 3.63 11.94
CA ALA A 18 16.73 4.63 11.19
C ALA A 18 15.67 5.30 12.06
N LEU A 19 14.87 4.51 12.83
CA LEU A 19 13.85 5.03 13.71
C LEU A 19 14.46 5.86 14.84
N LYS A 20 15.52 5.37 15.50
CA LYS A 20 16.21 6.13 16.57
C LYS A 20 16.85 7.41 16.05
N THR A 21 17.34 7.41 14.81
CA THR A 21 17.85 8.62 14.16
C THR A 21 16.71 9.59 13.88
N ALA A 22 15.57 9.10 13.35
CA ALA A 22 14.40 9.93 13.10
C ALA A 22 13.88 10.58 14.40
N GLU A 23 13.76 9.82 15.49
CA GLU A 23 13.38 10.35 16.80
C GLU A 23 14.30 11.47 17.31
N LYS A 24 15.58 11.41 16.95
CA LYS A 24 16.55 12.44 17.37
C LYS A 24 16.42 13.75 16.59
N TYR A 25 16.07 13.68 15.30
CA TYR A 25 16.13 14.83 14.41
C TYR A 25 14.77 15.41 14.03
N PHE A 26 13.69 14.66 14.16
CA PHE A 26 12.34 15.18 13.92
C PHE A 26 11.68 15.63 15.21
N PRO A 27 10.87 16.70 15.18
CA PRO A 27 10.02 17.10 16.29
C PRO A 27 9.12 15.97 16.78
N ALA A 28 8.79 15.97 18.08
CA ALA A 28 8.05 14.88 18.72
C ALA A 28 6.64 14.67 18.12
N GLU A 29 6.03 15.71 17.58
CA GLU A 29 4.71 15.69 16.91
C GLU A 29 4.73 15.01 15.53
N VAL A 30 5.90 14.86 14.90
CA VAL A 30 6.03 14.18 13.61
C VAL A 30 5.73 12.69 13.79
N LYS A 31 4.79 12.19 13.02
CA LYS A 31 4.41 10.78 13.01
C LYS A 31 5.44 9.95 12.23
N LEU A 32 6.00 8.94 12.87
CA LEU A 32 6.94 8.02 12.23
C LEU A 32 6.20 6.80 11.71
N ASN A 33 6.32 6.56 10.41
CA ASN A 33 5.72 5.43 9.71
C ASN A 33 6.81 4.43 9.30
N ILE A 34 6.67 3.18 9.74
CA ILE A 34 7.47 2.07 9.21
C ILE A 34 6.70 1.41 8.06
N ASN A 35 7.36 1.18 6.92
CA ASN A 35 6.72 0.68 5.71
C ASN A 35 7.38 -0.57 5.15
N ASP A 36 6.58 -1.57 4.73
CA ASP A 36 7.06 -2.77 4.06
C ASP A 36 6.01 -3.29 3.07
N TYR A 37 6.46 -3.99 2.02
CA TYR A 37 5.59 -4.69 1.08
C TYR A 37 5.14 -6.07 1.58
N HIS A 38 5.76 -6.60 2.62
CA HIS A 38 5.39 -7.89 3.21
C HIS A 38 4.10 -7.78 4.02
N ARG A 39 3.10 -8.54 3.61
CA ARG A 39 1.80 -8.66 4.28
C ARG A 39 1.71 -9.99 5.03
N LYS A 40 2.64 -10.21 5.97
CA LYS A 40 2.80 -11.46 6.72
C LYS A 40 3.01 -11.20 8.21
N PRO A 41 2.71 -12.18 9.08
CA PRO A 41 2.94 -12.07 10.52
C PRO A 41 4.39 -11.68 10.90
N SER A 42 5.38 -12.06 10.08
CA SER A 42 6.78 -11.72 10.31
C SER A 42 7.06 -10.21 10.30
N TYR A 43 6.32 -9.44 9.49
CA TYR A 43 6.45 -7.98 9.48
C TYR A 43 5.86 -7.37 10.76
N THR A 44 4.68 -7.82 11.18
CA THR A 44 4.10 -7.41 12.47
C THR A 44 5.01 -7.75 13.65
N ALA A 45 5.59 -8.94 13.66
CA ALA A 45 6.56 -9.34 14.67
C ALA A 45 7.81 -8.44 14.68
N GLN A 46 8.27 -7.98 13.52
CA GLN A 46 9.37 -7.00 13.42
C GLN A 46 8.98 -5.67 14.05
N VAL A 47 7.78 -5.15 13.75
CA VAL A 47 7.27 -3.90 14.33
C VAL A 47 7.19 -4.00 15.84
N LYS A 48 6.60 -5.07 16.38
CA LYS A 48 6.51 -5.31 17.82
C LYS A 48 7.89 -5.32 18.50
N ARG A 49 8.87 -6.03 17.92
CA ARG A 49 10.26 -6.05 18.45
C ARG A 49 10.91 -4.67 18.46
N LEU A 50 10.63 -3.83 17.48
CA LEU A 50 11.15 -2.45 17.46
C LEU A 50 10.48 -1.59 18.53
N GLN A 51 9.17 -1.75 18.74
CA GLN A 51 8.43 -1.09 19.82
C GLN A 51 8.95 -1.52 21.20
N GLU A 52 9.16 -2.82 21.44
CA GLU A 52 9.73 -3.37 22.68
C GLU A 52 11.12 -2.80 22.99
N ARG A 53 11.87 -2.42 21.96
CA ARG A 53 13.18 -1.75 22.09
C ARG A 53 13.08 -0.23 22.19
N GLY A 54 11.89 0.29 22.39
CA GLY A 54 11.65 1.71 22.60
C GLY A 54 11.73 2.57 21.34
N CYS A 55 11.52 2.00 20.13
CA CYS A 55 11.37 2.81 18.92
C CYS A 55 9.99 3.45 18.85
N LYS A 56 9.93 4.73 18.54
CA LYS A 56 8.70 5.42 18.19
C LYS A 56 8.21 4.89 16.84
N ILE A 57 7.04 4.27 16.82
CA ILE A 57 6.33 3.85 15.62
C ILE A 57 4.89 4.29 15.80
N ASP A 58 4.49 5.35 15.12
CA ASP A 58 3.14 5.91 15.21
C ASP A 58 2.17 5.28 14.22
N VAL A 59 2.70 4.72 13.12
CA VAL A 59 1.92 4.15 12.02
C VAL A 59 2.66 2.96 11.42
N MET A 60 1.93 1.89 11.11
CA MET A 60 2.43 0.76 10.33
C MET A 60 1.95 0.86 8.89
N GLY A 61 2.88 1.12 7.99
CA GLY A 61 2.65 1.20 6.55
C GLY A 61 2.68 -0.19 5.89
N ILE A 62 1.76 -0.42 4.95
CA ILE A 62 1.63 -1.66 4.19
C ILE A 62 1.52 -1.30 2.71
N GLN A 63 2.26 -2.00 1.86
CA GLN A 63 2.12 -1.86 0.41
C GLN A 63 1.16 -2.91 -0.16
N MET A 64 0.33 -2.49 -1.13
CA MET A 64 -0.53 -3.38 -1.89
C MET A 64 -0.50 -3.00 -3.36
N HIS A 65 0.20 -3.79 -4.15
CA HIS A 65 0.37 -3.54 -5.57
C HIS A 65 -0.22 -4.66 -6.42
N LEU A 66 -1.07 -4.29 -7.36
CA LEU A 66 -1.51 -5.12 -8.48
C LEU A 66 -0.83 -4.60 -9.77
N PHE A 67 0.51 -4.71 -9.81
CA PHE A 67 1.31 -4.23 -10.95
C PHE A 67 1.06 -5.00 -12.24
N ASN A 68 0.78 -6.29 -12.14
CA ASN A 68 0.56 -7.12 -13.32
C ASN A 68 -0.83 -6.85 -13.90
N VAL A 69 -0.88 -6.40 -15.15
CA VAL A 69 -2.13 -6.16 -15.90
C VAL A 69 -3.11 -7.35 -15.87
N LYS A 70 -2.57 -8.57 -15.83
CA LYS A 70 -3.38 -9.80 -15.77
C LYS A 70 -4.10 -9.97 -14.43
N HIS A 71 -3.65 -9.35 -13.35
CA HIS A 71 -4.30 -9.48 -12.05
C HIS A 71 -5.72 -8.92 -12.05
N CYS A 72 -5.89 -7.68 -12.55
CA CYS A 72 -7.21 -7.07 -12.59
C CYS A 72 -8.15 -7.78 -13.57
N GLN A 73 -7.63 -8.26 -14.71
CA GLN A 73 -8.41 -9.08 -15.62
C GLN A 73 -8.86 -10.39 -14.94
N ALA A 74 -7.94 -11.09 -14.28
CA ALA A 74 -8.25 -12.32 -13.57
C ALA A 74 -9.27 -12.11 -12.43
N ILE A 75 -9.17 -11.00 -11.69
CA ILE A 75 -10.16 -10.66 -10.66
C ILE A 75 -11.55 -10.46 -11.29
N ALA A 76 -11.63 -9.75 -12.42
CA ALA A 76 -12.88 -9.56 -13.15
C ALA A 76 -13.47 -10.88 -13.66
N GLU A 77 -12.63 -11.88 -13.89
CA GLU A 77 -13.00 -13.25 -14.28
C GLU A 77 -13.24 -14.19 -13.08
N GLY A 78 -13.20 -13.68 -11.86
CA GLY A 78 -13.51 -14.43 -10.64
C GLY A 78 -12.32 -15.05 -9.91
N ALA A 79 -11.09 -14.68 -10.26
CA ALA A 79 -9.92 -15.18 -9.54
C ALA A 79 -9.89 -14.69 -8.09
N LYS A 80 -9.43 -15.57 -7.19
CA LYS A 80 -9.33 -15.28 -5.75
C LYS A 80 -8.06 -14.46 -5.42
N ILE A 81 -8.02 -13.21 -5.87
CA ILE A 81 -6.93 -12.25 -5.63
C ILE A 81 -7.51 -11.06 -4.86
N GLN A 82 -6.92 -10.71 -3.74
CA GLN A 82 -7.41 -9.63 -2.84
C GLN A 82 -8.87 -9.81 -2.42
N THR A 83 -9.28 -11.06 -2.17
CA THR A 83 -10.61 -11.35 -1.65
C THR A 83 -10.83 -10.70 -0.27
N PRO A 84 -12.09 -10.46 0.15
CA PRO A 84 -12.35 -9.90 1.47
C PRO A 84 -11.71 -10.68 2.62
N SER A 85 -11.64 -12.02 2.52
CA SER A 85 -10.97 -12.85 3.53
C SER A 85 -9.46 -12.62 3.55
N GLN A 86 -8.80 -12.59 2.39
CA GLN A 86 -7.36 -12.33 2.29
C GLN A 86 -6.99 -10.94 2.80
N VAL A 87 -7.82 -9.93 2.49
CA VAL A 87 -7.61 -8.55 2.96
C VAL A 87 -7.75 -8.47 4.48
N ARG A 88 -8.83 -9.03 5.05
CA ARG A 88 -9.02 -9.04 6.50
C ARG A 88 -7.93 -9.81 7.23
N GLU A 89 -7.43 -10.88 6.63
CA GLU A 89 -6.36 -11.69 7.19
C GLU A 89 -5.07 -10.89 7.37
N TYR A 90 -4.53 -10.26 6.31
CA TYR A 90 -3.27 -9.51 6.45
C TYR A 90 -3.43 -8.21 7.26
N ILE A 91 -4.60 -7.55 7.21
CA ILE A 91 -4.90 -6.41 8.08
C ILE A 91 -5.05 -6.85 9.52
N GLY A 92 -5.66 -8.01 9.78
CA GLY A 92 -5.74 -8.62 11.10
C GLY A 92 -4.36 -8.82 11.72
N TRP A 93 -3.43 -9.44 10.98
CA TRP A 93 -2.03 -9.58 11.44
C TRP A 93 -1.37 -8.23 11.73
N ALA A 94 -1.52 -7.26 10.84
CA ALA A 94 -0.94 -5.93 11.03
C ALA A 94 -1.53 -5.21 12.24
N SER A 95 -2.83 -5.39 12.49
CA SER A 95 -3.53 -4.79 13.63
C SER A 95 -3.00 -5.22 14.99
N GLU A 96 -2.31 -6.38 15.06
CA GLU A 96 -1.66 -6.85 16.27
C GLU A 96 -0.48 -5.97 16.73
N ALA A 97 0.07 -5.13 15.85
CA ALA A 97 1.09 -4.14 16.23
C ALA A 97 0.54 -3.00 17.09
N ASN A 98 -0.78 -2.92 17.23
CA ASN A 98 -1.51 -1.95 18.03
C ASN A 98 -1.22 -0.48 17.75
N VAL A 99 -0.98 -0.17 16.46
CA VAL A 99 -0.86 1.19 15.93
C VAL A 99 -1.79 1.35 14.73
N PRO A 100 -2.16 2.60 14.35
CA PRO A 100 -2.86 2.88 13.12
C PRO A 100 -2.18 2.27 11.89
N LEU A 101 -2.97 1.83 10.93
CA LEU A 101 -2.50 1.25 9.68
C LEU A 101 -2.65 2.22 8.52
N HIS A 102 -1.68 2.24 7.64
CA HIS A 102 -1.69 3.02 6.42
C HIS A 102 -1.37 2.11 5.23
N LEU A 103 -2.28 2.00 4.28
CA LEU A 103 -1.88 1.48 2.97
C LEU A 103 -1.05 2.56 2.26
N SER A 104 0.24 2.55 2.59
CA SER A 104 1.19 3.61 2.25
C SER A 104 1.53 3.67 0.76
N GLU A 105 1.33 2.56 0.07
CA GLU A 105 1.54 2.46 -1.36
C GLU A 105 0.55 1.44 -1.95
N ILE A 106 -0.33 1.90 -2.82
CA ILE A 106 -1.19 1.00 -3.58
C ILE A 106 -1.04 1.24 -5.08
N THR A 107 -1.18 0.18 -5.87
CA THR A 107 -1.28 0.25 -7.33
C THR A 107 -2.36 -0.72 -7.78
N ILE A 108 -3.28 -0.26 -8.60
CA ILE A 108 -4.28 -1.09 -9.28
C ILE A 108 -4.16 -0.78 -10.77
N THR A 109 -3.62 -1.74 -11.53
CA THR A 109 -3.34 -1.53 -12.95
C THR A 109 -4.53 -1.93 -13.81
N ALA A 110 -4.99 -1.03 -14.70
CA ALA A 110 -5.99 -1.37 -15.70
C ALA A 110 -5.47 -2.48 -16.63
N PRO A 111 -6.27 -3.49 -16.97
CA PRO A 111 -5.85 -4.55 -17.90
C PRO A 111 -5.60 -4.05 -19.32
N SER A 112 -6.24 -2.94 -19.72
CA SER A 112 -6.06 -2.24 -20.99
C SER A 112 -6.33 -0.75 -20.81
N ALA A 113 -5.92 0.06 -21.79
CA ALA A 113 -6.15 1.51 -21.78
C ALA A 113 -7.52 1.92 -22.39
N ASP A 114 -8.32 0.97 -22.80
CA ASP A 114 -9.67 1.22 -23.31
C ASP A 114 -10.69 1.41 -22.18
N GLU A 115 -11.89 1.81 -22.55
CA GLU A 115 -12.98 2.06 -21.58
C GLU A 115 -13.28 0.85 -20.70
N ARG A 116 -13.22 -0.37 -21.26
CA ARG A 116 -13.44 -1.60 -20.50
C ARG A 116 -12.36 -1.83 -19.45
N GLY A 117 -11.09 -1.65 -19.82
CA GLY A 117 -9.97 -1.80 -18.89
C GLY A 117 -10.00 -0.79 -17.76
N LEU A 118 -10.30 0.46 -18.08
CA LEU A 118 -10.45 1.53 -17.08
C LEU A 118 -11.65 1.28 -16.16
N MET A 119 -12.76 0.76 -16.70
CA MET A 119 -13.92 0.37 -15.89
C MET A 119 -13.57 -0.77 -14.91
N ILE A 120 -12.85 -1.79 -15.34
CA ILE A 120 -12.37 -2.88 -14.47
C ILE A 120 -11.49 -2.31 -13.33
N GLN A 121 -10.53 -1.45 -13.66
CA GLN A 121 -9.71 -0.76 -12.66
C GLN A 121 -10.58 0.00 -11.66
N GLY A 122 -11.54 0.78 -12.14
CA GLY A 122 -12.42 1.60 -11.31
C GLY A 122 -13.27 0.75 -10.36
N ILE A 123 -13.87 -0.36 -10.85
CA ILE A 123 -14.68 -1.25 -10.01
C ILE A 123 -13.83 -1.91 -8.92
N ILE A 124 -12.67 -2.44 -9.28
CA ILE A 124 -11.76 -3.08 -8.32
C ILE A 124 -11.29 -2.06 -7.28
N THR A 125 -10.91 -0.86 -7.72
CA THR A 125 -10.53 0.24 -6.83
C THR A 125 -11.63 0.54 -5.82
N GLN A 126 -12.85 0.76 -6.27
CA GLN A 126 -13.98 1.05 -5.39
C GLN A 126 -14.20 -0.04 -4.34
N GLN A 127 -14.21 -1.31 -4.77
CA GLN A 127 -14.45 -2.43 -3.85
C GLN A 127 -13.34 -2.58 -2.81
N LEU A 128 -12.08 -2.42 -3.22
CA LEU A 128 -10.94 -2.51 -2.31
C LEU A 128 -10.90 -1.33 -1.34
N TYR A 129 -11.15 -0.10 -1.79
CA TYR A 129 -11.22 1.06 -0.90
C TYR A 129 -12.30 0.92 0.17
N ARG A 130 -13.50 0.48 -0.20
CA ARG A 130 -14.57 0.19 0.77
C ARG A 130 -14.13 -0.84 1.80
N LEU A 131 -13.50 -1.92 1.34
CA LEU A 131 -13.03 -2.99 2.21
C LEU A 131 -11.91 -2.52 3.14
N TRP A 132 -10.95 -1.73 2.64
CA TRP A 132 -9.85 -1.22 3.45
C TRP A 132 -10.32 -0.21 4.48
N PHE A 133 -11.15 0.77 4.10
CA PHE A 133 -11.69 1.75 5.05
C PHE A 133 -12.72 1.18 6.02
N SER A 134 -13.27 -0.01 5.76
CA SER A 134 -14.09 -0.72 6.74
C SER A 134 -13.29 -1.32 7.90
N GLN A 135 -11.96 -1.30 7.83
CA GLN A 135 -11.10 -1.84 8.88
C GLN A 135 -10.79 -0.76 9.93
N GLU A 136 -11.10 -1.04 11.19
CA GLU A 136 -11.08 -0.07 12.30
C GLU A 136 -9.78 0.73 12.42
N LYS A 137 -8.62 0.08 12.24
CA LYS A 137 -7.31 0.73 12.39
C LYS A 137 -6.81 1.43 11.12
N MET A 138 -7.55 1.36 10.02
CA MET A 138 -7.13 1.97 8.76
C MET A 138 -7.27 3.49 8.81
N MET A 139 -6.15 4.19 8.81
CA MET A 139 -6.11 5.65 8.87
C MET A 139 -5.95 6.34 7.51
N GLY A 140 -5.47 5.63 6.52
CA GLY A 140 -5.20 6.25 5.21
C GLY A 140 -4.78 5.28 4.13
N ILE A 141 -4.92 5.73 2.88
CA ILE A 141 -4.52 5.01 1.68
C ILE A 141 -3.83 6.00 0.75
N THR A 142 -2.63 5.65 0.26
CA THR A 142 -1.87 6.46 -0.69
C THR A 142 -1.73 5.71 -2.01
N TRP A 143 -2.17 6.35 -3.10
CA TRP A 143 -1.96 5.83 -4.45
C TRP A 143 -0.51 6.07 -4.88
N TRP A 144 0.17 5.02 -5.42
CA TRP A 144 1.59 5.09 -5.75
C TRP A 144 1.87 5.87 -7.04
N ASN A 145 1.28 5.46 -8.14
CA ASN A 145 1.46 6.09 -9.46
C ASN A 145 0.27 6.99 -9.80
N THR A 146 0.31 8.25 -9.41
CA THR A 146 -0.82 9.17 -9.60
C THR A 146 -1.13 9.43 -11.08
N VAL A 147 -0.10 9.52 -11.93
CA VAL A 147 -0.24 9.82 -13.35
C VAL A 147 0.19 8.63 -14.22
N ASP A 148 -0.59 8.31 -15.24
CA ASP A 148 -0.30 7.23 -16.19
C ASP A 148 1.06 7.42 -16.86
N GLY A 149 1.83 6.33 -16.94
CA GLY A 149 3.15 6.31 -17.57
C GLY A 149 4.24 7.04 -16.80
N CYS A 150 3.99 7.51 -15.58
CA CYS A 150 4.98 8.12 -14.69
C CYS A 150 5.55 7.14 -13.65
N GLY A 151 5.18 5.88 -13.73
CA GLY A 151 5.72 4.83 -12.87
C GLY A 151 7.19 4.52 -13.17
N LYS A 152 7.80 3.75 -12.28
CA LYS A 152 9.16 3.25 -12.42
C LYS A 152 9.30 2.39 -13.67
N LYS A 153 10.48 2.36 -14.29
CA LYS A 153 10.79 1.47 -15.41
C LYS A 153 10.42 0.02 -15.09
N GLY A 154 9.55 -0.57 -15.89
CA GLY A 154 9.02 -1.93 -15.70
C GLY A 154 7.67 -1.98 -15.00
N GLU A 155 7.16 -0.86 -14.48
CA GLU A 155 5.77 -0.74 -14.03
C GLU A 155 4.85 -0.45 -15.22
N THR A 156 3.60 -0.85 -15.09
CA THR A 156 2.63 -0.75 -16.19
C THR A 156 2.19 0.69 -16.42
N ALA A 157 1.98 1.02 -17.70
CA ALA A 157 1.67 2.38 -18.13
C ALA A 157 0.28 2.89 -17.69
N VAL A 158 -0.66 1.98 -17.40
CA VAL A 158 -2.06 2.32 -17.06
C VAL A 158 -2.33 1.96 -15.60
N SER A 159 -1.69 2.69 -14.70
CA SER A 159 -1.81 2.48 -13.26
C SER A 159 -2.12 3.77 -12.49
N GLY A 160 -2.28 4.89 -13.18
CA GLY A 160 -2.62 6.20 -12.62
C GLY A 160 -4.11 6.38 -12.36
N ILE A 161 -4.43 7.48 -11.72
CA ILE A 161 -5.77 8.03 -11.57
C ILE A 161 -5.98 9.27 -12.44
N PHE A 162 -4.88 9.77 -13.03
CA PHE A 162 -4.89 10.80 -14.06
C PHE A 162 -4.21 10.29 -15.32
N PHE A 163 -4.69 10.73 -16.48
CA PHE A 163 -3.99 10.56 -17.74
C PHE A 163 -2.75 11.46 -17.82
N ARG A 164 -1.87 11.23 -18.79
CA ARG A 164 -0.66 12.03 -18.99
C ARG A 164 -0.93 13.52 -19.27
N ASP A 165 -2.06 13.84 -19.86
CA ASP A 165 -2.52 15.22 -20.09
C ASP A 165 -3.18 15.84 -18.85
N MET A 166 -3.05 15.19 -17.70
CA MET A 166 -3.63 15.58 -16.41
C MET A 166 -5.15 15.59 -16.37
N LYS A 167 -5.83 15.04 -17.37
CA LYS A 167 -7.26 14.78 -17.28
C LYS A 167 -7.50 13.58 -16.36
N GLU A 168 -8.58 13.68 -15.60
CA GLU A 168 -8.99 12.63 -14.70
C GLU A 168 -9.26 11.31 -15.46
N ASN A 169 -8.77 10.21 -14.91
CA ASN A 169 -9.19 8.89 -15.34
C ASN A 169 -10.63 8.68 -14.86
N ILE A 170 -11.59 8.93 -15.73
CA ILE A 170 -13.02 8.98 -15.44
C ILE A 170 -13.50 7.72 -14.72
N ALA A 171 -13.00 6.54 -15.09
CA ALA A 171 -13.44 5.29 -14.49
C ALA A 171 -12.95 5.11 -13.04
N ALA A 172 -11.75 5.55 -12.70
CA ALA A 172 -11.23 5.48 -11.34
C ALA A 172 -11.78 6.60 -10.44
N TRP A 173 -11.80 7.83 -10.96
CA TRP A 173 -12.19 9.03 -10.21
C TRP A 173 -13.68 9.07 -9.87
N HIS A 174 -14.57 8.90 -10.84
CA HIS A 174 -16.02 8.94 -10.56
C HIS A 174 -16.48 7.86 -9.57
N ARG A 175 -15.78 6.74 -9.49
CA ARG A 175 -16.13 5.68 -8.56
C ARG A 175 -15.55 5.88 -7.15
N MET A 176 -14.50 6.69 -7.00
CA MET A 176 -14.01 7.12 -5.69
C MET A 176 -14.86 8.23 -5.07
N GLN A 177 -15.53 9.06 -5.89
CA GLN A 177 -16.41 10.14 -5.42
C GLN A 177 -17.84 9.70 -5.01
N MET A 178 -18.17 8.43 -5.15
CA MET A 178 -19.52 7.93 -4.79
C MET A 178 -19.71 7.69 -3.28
N TYR A 179 -19.16 8.59 -2.45
CA TYR A 179 -19.30 8.61 -0.99
C TYR A 179 -19.69 9.99 -0.49
#